data_d44b0dbdfb1054f29cf2b9cee5d6408f
#
_entry.id   d44b0dbdfb1054f29cf2b9cee5d6408f
#
_cell.length_a   1.000
_cell.length_b   1.000
_cell.length_c   1.000
_cell.angle_alpha   90.00
_cell.angle_beta   90.00
_cell.angle_gamma   90.00
#
_symmetry.space_group_name_H-M   'P 1'
#
loop_
_entity.id
_entity.type
_entity.pdbx_description
1 polymer ?
#
loop_
_entity_poly.entity_id
_entity_poly.type
_entity_poly.pdbx_seq_one_letter_code
_entity_poly.pdbx_strand_id
1 'polypeptide(L)'
;MSLVKCPECQGQISTQATTCPHCGYPILPVENNKSKRGRPKKSDQQSLMRLPNGYGTIKALLGNRRRPFAAMVNPKLTLNEDTGKSYYTYDFLGSFPEKIDAYKAILSYQENPYDLKNDLTIKELYDVWLPKYIDDNNLDDNRRKAYDAIFKYCEPVYDIKVTSFMPAMIEDLIKNAYKTGDRGNEAGKRIAATSTVKSNMKILFNLLFDYAVFRRIVSDNYARTFTINTSKESKQTSRVGRPYTNEELAILWDNIGDIFIDMTIVQCYSGWRPGEVITLSVNNIDLKNRTYTGGIKTENGINRIVPIHSKVLPIIQKYYNEANDVGRPMLFGRTKQFHGSYRYIENSFRHSLLKKEEELGISGHVLHDGRHTFSTMAKKYGINEFARKKIMGHAIKDLTDRVYTHMDIEWFRNEIEKIL
;
A
#
# COMPACT_ATOMS: atom_id res chain seq x y z
N MET A 1 -45.72 -7.12 54.79
CA MET A 1 -45.01 -7.37 53.54
C MET A 1 -44.21 -8.65 53.71
N SER A 2 -44.44 -9.64 52.89
CA SER A 2 -43.70 -10.90 52.97
C SER A 2 -42.31 -10.72 52.33
N LEU A 3 -41.28 -11.23 53.02
CA LEU A 3 -39.91 -11.19 52.55
C LEU A 3 -39.50 -12.60 52.05
N VAL A 4 -38.77 -12.67 50.98
CA VAL A 4 -38.19 -13.90 50.45
C VAL A 4 -36.68 -13.75 50.30
N LYS A 5 -35.94 -14.85 50.26
CA LYS A 5 -34.50 -14.82 50.07
C LYS A 5 -34.14 -14.72 48.59
N CYS A 6 -33.21 -13.86 48.23
CA CYS A 6 -32.65 -13.80 46.87
C CYS A 6 -31.96 -15.11 46.53
N PRO A 7 -32.23 -15.71 45.34
CA PRO A 7 -31.61 -16.97 44.93
C PRO A 7 -30.08 -16.86 44.78
N GLU A 8 -29.55 -15.68 44.49
CA GLU A 8 -28.13 -15.46 44.25
C GLU A 8 -27.35 -15.13 45.50
N CYS A 9 -27.74 -14.04 46.22
CA CYS A 9 -26.95 -13.56 47.35
C CYS A 9 -27.56 -13.91 48.73
N GLN A 10 -28.68 -14.63 48.80
CA GLN A 10 -29.43 -15.03 50.00
C GLN A 10 -29.96 -13.87 50.89
N GLY A 11 -29.79 -12.60 50.45
CA GLY A 11 -30.31 -11.41 51.13
C GLY A 11 -31.83 -11.40 51.10
N GLN A 12 -32.46 -10.86 52.17
CA GLN A 12 -33.92 -10.71 52.26
C GLN A 12 -34.41 -9.59 51.34
N ILE A 13 -35.38 -9.92 50.47
CA ILE A 13 -35.93 -9.01 49.47
C ILE A 13 -37.47 -9.06 49.50
N SER A 14 -38.11 -7.95 49.12
CA SER A 14 -39.56 -7.90 49.01
C SER A 14 -40.05 -8.85 47.89
N THR A 15 -41.16 -9.54 48.10
CA THR A 15 -41.82 -10.35 47.08
C THR A 15 -42.29 -9.55 45.87
N GLN A 16 -42.28 -8.23 45.91
CA GLN A 16 -42.63 -7.35 44.80
C GLN A 16 -41.38 -6.70 44.14
N ALA A 17 -40.19 -7.05 44.58
CA ALA A 17 -38.98 -6.52 43.97
C ALA A 17 -38.72 -7.14 42.61
N THR A 18 -38.51 -6.33 41.57
CA THR A 18 -38.15 -6.77 40.21
C THR A 18 -36.66 -7.07 40.07
N THR A 19 -35.82 -6.52 40.96
CA THR A 19 -34.38 -6.76 41.04
C THR A 19 -33.95 -6.81 42.50
N CYS A 20 -32.96 -7.61 42.86
CA CYS A 20 -32.39 -7.68 44.18
C CYS A 20 -31.60 -6.39 44.48
N PRO A 21 -31.93 -5.66 45.57
CA PRO A 21 -31.23 -4.43 45.94
C PRO A 21 -29.81 -4.67 46.46
N HIS A 22 -29.45 -5.92 46.80
CA HIS A 22 -28.14 -6.27 47.35
C HIS A 22 -27.12 -6.70 46.27
N CYS A 23 -27.57 -7.40 45.18
CA CYS A 23 -26.66 -7.92 44.17
C CYS A 23 -27.11 -7.66 42.73
N GLY A 24 -28.23 -6.96 42.50
CA GLY A 24 -28.73 -6.64 41.16
C GLY A 24 -29.37 -7.83 40.42
N TYR A 25 -29.52 -9.01 41.04
CA TYR A 25 -30.12 -10.17 40.41
C TYR A 25 -31.58 -9.90 40.01
N PRO A 26 -31.99 -10.14 38.74
CA PRO A 26 -33.35 -9.90 38.29
C PRO A 26 -34.30 -10.98 38.85
N ILE A 27 -35.36 -10.53 39.57
CA ILE A 27 -36.39 -11.40 40.14
C ILE A 27 -37.59 -11.34 39.24
N LEU A 28 -37.80 -12.39 38.46
CA LEU A 28 -38.96 -12.50 37.60
C LEU A 28 -40.22 -12.89 38.42
N PRO A 29 -41.36 -12.22 38.23
CA PRO A 29 -42.61 -12.65 38.83
C PRO A 29 -42.97 -14.05 38.35
N VAL A 30 -43.29 -14.95 39.28
CA VAL A 30 -43.86 -16.26 38.94
C VAL A 30 -45.31 -16.04 38.49
N GLU A 31 -45.55 -15.93 37.21
CA GLU A 31 -46.89 -15.97 36.63
C GLU A 31 -47.47 -17.40 36.73
N ASN A 32 -48.49 -17.53 37.54
CA ASN A 32 -49.34 -18.73 37.56
C ASN A 32 -50.13 -18.87 36.24
N ASN A 33 -49.58 -19.56 35.27
CA ASN A 33 -50.25 -19.85 34.01
C ASN A 33 -51.14 -21.09 34.14
N LYS A 34 -52.42 -20.86 34.22
CA LYS A 34 -53.45 -21.91 34.03
C LYS A 34 -53.32 -22.48 32.65
N SER A 35 -53.13 -23.79 32.55
CA SER A 35 -53.02 -24.64 31.36
C SER A 35 -54.11 -24.38 30.33
N LYS A 36 -53.72 -24.03 29.09
CA LYS A 36 -54.52 -24.21 27.89
C LYS A 36 -53.92 -25.34 27.06
N ARG A 37 -54.75 -26.33 26.84
CA ARG A 37 -54.70 -27.52 25.98
C ARG A 37 -53.51 -27.67 25.04
N GLY A 38 -52.91 -28.85 25.10
CA GLY A 38 -51.71 -29.29 24.46
C GLY A 38 -51.63 -29.20 22.95
N ARG A 39 -50.54 -28.66 22.48
CA ARG A 39 -49.97 -28.84 21.16
C ARG A 39 -48.97 -30.02 21.26
N PRO A 40 -48.91 -30.96 20.30
CA PRO A 40 -48.01 -32.10 20.41
C PRO A 40 -46.56 -31.67 20.56
N LYS A 41 -45.83 -32.28 21.52
CA LYS A 41 -44.41 -32.10 21.75
C LYS A 41 -43.63 -32.47 20.47
N LYS A 42 -42.93 -31.51 19.86
CA LYS A 42 -41.89 -31.77 18.85
C LYS A 42 -40.73 -32.50 19.54
N SER A 43 -40.21 -33.53 18.88
CA SER A 43 -39.13 -34.39 19.35
C SER A 43 -37.92 -33.62 19.86
N ASP A 44 -37.25 -34.11 20.89
CA ASP A 44 -36.12 -33.51 21.63
C ASP A 44 -34.89 -33.12 20.77
N GLN A 45 -34.79 -33.61 19.55
CA GLN A 45 -33.74 -33.25 18.59
C GLN A 45 -33.84 -31.82 18.07
N GLN A 46 -34.99 -31.12 18.20
CA GLN A 46 -35.14 -29.73 17.73
C GLN A 46 -34.80 -28.67 18.79
N SER A 47 -34.63 -29.06 20.05
CA SER A 47 -34.33 -28.13 21.17
C SER A 47 -32.87 -27.68 21.21
N LEU A 48 -31.95 -28.42 20.59
CA LEU A 48 -30.50 -28.21 20.65
C LEU A 48 -29.95 -27.10 19.70
N MET A 49 -30.82 -26.53 18.85
CA MET A 49 -30.44 -25.51 17.89
C MET A 49 -31.11 -24.15 18.13
N ARG A 50 -31.04 -23.64 19.34
CA ARG A 50 -31.43 -22.24 19.60
C ARG A 50 -30.19 -21.33 19.46
N LEU A 51 -30.32 -20.32 18.60
CA LEU A 51 -29.31 -19.27 18.50
C LEU A 51 -29.35 -18.42 19.77
N PRO A 52 -28.21 -17.92 20.28
CA PRO A 52 -28.18 -16.92 21.34
C PRO A 52 -28.98 -15.67 20.95
N ASN A 53 -29.48 -14.95 21.96
CA ASN A 53 -30.23 -13.71 21.72
C ASN A 53 -29.37 -12.70 20.94
N GLY A 54 -29.96 -12.07 19.91
CA GLY A 54 -29.25 -11.10 19.08
C GLY A 54 -28.49 -11.67 17.90
N TYR A 55 -28.26 -13.00 17.83
CA TYR A 55 -27.48 -13.61 16.74
C TYR A 55 -28.23 -13.64 15.40
N GLY A 56 -29.54 -13.62 15.44
CA GLY A 56 -30.37 -13.70 14.23
C GLY A 56 -31.43 -14.80 14.30
N THR A 57 -31.98 -15.19 13.15
CA THR A 57 -33.02 -16.20 13.08
C THR A 57 -32.89 -17.06 11.84
N ILE A 58 -33.36 -18.30 11.94
CA ILE A 58 -33.48 -19.22 10.80
C ILE A 58 -34.97 -19.37 10.47
N LYS A 59 -35.36 -18.97 9.25
CA LYS A 59 -36.74 -19.12 8.75
C LYS A 59 -36.83 -20.28 7.78
N ALA A 60 -37.83 -21.14 7.96
CA ALA A 60 -38.19 -22.12 6.95
C ALA A 60 -38.96 -21.40 5.83
N LEU A 61 -38.46 -21.49 4.60
CA LEU A 61 -39.12 -20.96 3.42
C LEU A 61 -40.17 -21.92 2.91
N LEU A 62 -41.33 -21.41 2.55
CA LEU A 62 -42.43 -22.22 2.03
C LEU A 62 -42.15 -22.70 0.59
N GLY A 63 -42.75 -23.87 0.23
CA GLY A 63 -42.62 -24.49 -1.09
C GLY A 63 -41.51 -25.54 -1.18
N ASN A 64 -41.49 -26.28 -2.31
CA ASN A 64 -40.52 -27.36 -2.56
C ASN A 64 -39.19 -26.77 -3.06
N ARG A 65 -38.35 -26.27 -2.13
CA ARG A 65 -37.09 -25.58 -2.42
C ARG A 65 -35.91 -26.49 -2.12
N ARG A 66 -34.86 -26.43 -2.96
CA ARG A 66 -33.61 -27.13 -2.72
C ARG A 66 -32.86 -26.60 -1.47
N ARG A 67 -33.13 -25.36 -1.06
CA ARG A 67 -32.53 -24.68 0.11
C ARG A 67 -33.61 -24.00 0.94
N PRO A 68 -34.36 -24.79 1.76
CA PRO A 68 -35.52 -24.30 2.48
C PRO A 68 -35.21 -23.47 3.75
N PHE A 69 -33.98 -23.42 4.21
CA PHE A 69 -33.66 -22.72 5.45
C PHE A 69 -32.90 -21.40 5.17
N ALA A 70 -33.56 -20.27 5.44
CA ALA A 70 -32.98 -18.95 5.31
C ALA A 70 -32.35 -18.53 6.64
N ALA A 71 -31.04 -18.19 6.60
CA ALA A 71 -30.32 -17.56 7.70
C ALA A 71 -30.46 -16.04 7.60
N MET A 72 -30.84 -15.41 8.70
CA MET A 72 -31.10 -13.97 8.82
C MET A 72 -30.40 -13.42 10.06
N VAL A 73 -29.73 -12.29 9.94
CA VAL A 73 -28.89 -11.64 10.98
C VAL A 73 -29.29 -10.19 11.17
N ASN A 74 -28.67 -9.50 12.13
CA ASN A 74 -28.86 -8.08 12.40
C ASN A 74 -30.35 -7.68 12.56
N PRO A 75 -31.04 -8.18 13.58
CA PRO A 75 -32.43 -7.79 13.83
C PRO A 75 -32.53 -6.27 14.08
N LYS A 76 -33.30 -5.57 13.25
CA LYS A 76 -33.60 -4.12 13.40
C LYS A 76 -35.09 -3.98 13.66
N LEU A 77 -35.43 -3.30 14.77
CA LEU A 77 -36.83 -2.98 15.05
C LEU A 77 -37.27 -1.84 14.13
N THR A 78 -38.26 -2.08 13.31
CA THR A 78 -38.83 -1.11 12.39
C THR A 78 -40.28 -0.86 12.73
N LEU A 79 -40.71 0.41 12.74
CA LEU A 79 -42.11 0.79 12.94
C LEU A 79 -42.80 0.84 11.57
N ASN A 80 -43.95 0.19 11.47
CA ASN A 80 -44.82 0.37 10.31
C ASN A 80 -45.69 1.61 10.54
N GLU A 81 -45.45 2.66 9.75
CA GLU A 81 -46.11 3.94 9.87
C GLU A 81 -47.62 3.89 9.64
N ASP A 82 -48.08 2.97 8.78
CA ASP A 82 -49.52 2.82 8.44
C ASP A 82 -50.32 2.10 9.54
N THR A 83 -49.67 1.16 10.25
CA THR A 83 -50.37 0.32 11.22
C THR A 83 -49.97 0.57 12.68
N GLY A 84 -48.93 1.38 12.92
CA GLY A 84 -48.36 1.67 14.24
C GLY A 84 -47.72 0.45 14.93
N LYS A 85 -47.56 -0.68 14.22
CA LYS A 85 -46.97 -1.91 14.75
C LYS A 85 -45.47 -2.00 14.47
N SER A 86 -44.70 -2.36 15.49
CA SER A 86 -43.28 -2.66 15.32
C SER A 86 -43.09 -4.09 14.83
N TYR A 87 -42.17 -4.27 13.90
CA TYR A 87 -41.72 -5.57 13.40
C TYR A 87 -40.20 -5.59 13.23
N TYR A 88 -39.60 -6.80 13.23
CA TYR A 88 -38.17 -6.96 13.01
C TYR A 88 -37.86 -7.14 11.53
N THR A 89 -36.95 -6.34 11.00
CA THR A 89 -36.27 -6.55 9.73
C THR A 89 -34.94 -7.22 9.99
N TYR A 90 -34.41 -7.94 9.01
CA TYR A 90 -33.19 -8.71 9.11
C TYR A 90 -32.40 -8.60 7.82
N ASP A 91 -31.08 -8.65 7.93
CA ASP A 91 -30.21 -8.81 6.79
C ASP A 91 -30.18 -10.30 6.39
N PHE A 92 -30.36 -10.60 5.09
CA PHE A 92 -30.38 -11.96 4.59
C PHE A 92 -28.96 -12.47 4.34
N LEU A 93 -28.55 -13.51 5.09
CA LEU A 93 -27.23 -14.11 4.99
C LEU A 93 -27.14 -15.15 3.85
N GLY A 94 -28.20 -15.91 3.66
CA GLY A 94 -28.26 -16.95 2.63
C GLY A 94 -29.37 -17.97 2.88
N SER A 95 -29.57 -18.89 1.91
CA SER A 95 -30.45 -20.04 2.09
C SER A 95 -29.69 -21.35 1.93
N PHE A 96 -30.02 -22.34 2.77
CA PHE A 96 -29.23 -23.55 2.97
C PHE A 96 -30.14 -24.80 2.83
N PRO A 97 -29.59 -25.95 2.38
CA PRO A 97 -30.34 -27.19 2.26
C PRO A 97 -30.77 -27.75 3.64
N GLU A 98 -29.90 -27.58 4.65
CA GLU A 98 -30.17 -28.07 6.01
C GLU A 98 -30.17 -26.91 7.03
N LYS A 99 -30.96 -27.11 8.10
CA LYS A 99 -31.06 -26.13 9.19
C LYS A 99 -29.74 -25.95 9.92
N ILE A 100 -28.91 -27.01 10.02
CA ILE A 100 -27.60 -26.97 10.65
C ILE A 100 -26.62 -26.05 9.90
N ASP A 101 -26.68 -26.04 8.56
CA ASP A 101 -25.83 -25.19 7.74
C ASP A 101 -26.21 -23.72 7.90
N ALA A 102 -27.51 -23.42 7.97
CA ALA A 102 -27.98 -22.07 8.28
C ALA A 102 -27.56 -21.63 9.69
N TYR A 103 -27.56 -22.54 10.67
CA TYR A 103 -27.08 -22.27 12.04
C TYR A 103 -25.59 -21.97 12.07
N LYS A 104 -24.76 -22.79 11.43
CA LYS A 104 -23.32 -22.60 11.29
C LYS A 104 -23.00 -21.27 10.61
N ALA A 105 -23.73 -20.92 9.54
CA ALA A 105 -23.56 -19.65 8.83
C ALA A 105 -23.84 -18.44 9.73
N ILE A 106 -24.86 -18.48 10.58
CA ILE A 106 -25.14 -17.41 11.54
C ILE A 106 -24.04 -17.31 12.60
N LEU A 107 -23.54 -18.43 13.13
CA LEU A 107 -22.45 -18.41 14.09
C LEU A 107 -21.17 -17.83 13.48
N SER A 108 -20.80 -18.29 12.28
CA SER A 108 -19.64 -17.75 11.56
C SER A 108 -19.78 -16.26 11.27
N TYR A 109 -20.99 -15.79 10.94
CA TYR A 109 -21.27 -14.37 10.77
C TYR A 109 -21.08 -13.59 12.07
N GLN A 110 -21.50 -14.12 13.22
CA GLN A 110 -21.33 -13.44 14.50
C GLN A 110 -19.85 -13.40 14.96
N GLU A 111 -19.06 -14.38 14.57
CA GLU A 111 -17.61 -14.36 14.75
C GLU A 111 -16.94 -13.30 13.89
N ASN A 112 -17.53 -13.00 12.71
CA ASN A 112 -17.03 -11.98 11.78
C ASN A 112 -18.17 -11.19 11.12
N PRO A 113 -18.83 -10.27 11.85
CA PRO A 113 -20.08 -9.60 11.41
C PRO A 113 -19.88 -8.59 10.24
N TYR A 114 -18.65 -8.35 9.82
CA TYR A 114 -18.35 -7.39 8.75
C TYR A 114 -18.27 -8.01 7.36
N ASP A 115 -18.39 -9.34 7.24
CA ASP A 115 -18.23 -10.02 5.96
C ASP A 115 -19.41 -10.96 5.63
N LEU A 116 -20.39 -10.39 4.93
CA LEU A 116 -21.56 -11.13 4.46
C LEU A 116 -21.23 -12.07 3.27
N LYS A 117 -20.03 -11.99 2.71
CA LYS A 117 -19.57 -12.79 1.57
C LYS A 117 -18.16 -13.34 1.83
N ASN A 118 -18.05 -14.39 2.62
CA ASN A 118 -16.79 -15.14 2.81
C ASN A 118 -16.34 -15.93 1.55
N ASP A 119 -17.00 -15.75 0.42
CA ASP A 119 -16.80 -16.54 -0.78
C ASP A 119 -16.40 -15.66 -1.98
N LEU A 120 -15.56 -14.66 -1.71
CA LEU A 120 -15.04 -13.75 -2.73
C LEU A 120 -14.09 -14.49 -3.69
N THR A 121 -14.19 -14.16 -4.98
CA THR A 121 -13.18 -14.53 -5.96
C THR A 121 -11.93 -13.64 -5.79
N ILE A 122 -10.83 -14.03 -6.40
CA ILE A 122 -9.58 -13.23 -6.42
C ILE A 122 -9.84 -11.84 -7.00
N LYS A 123 -10.67 -11.76 -8.06
CA LYS A 123 -11.04 -10.48 -8.65
C LYS A 123 -11.87 -9.62 -7.71
N GLU A 124 -12.91 -10.17 -7.10
CA GLU A 124 -13.76 -9.44 -6.16
C GLU A 124 -12.96 -8.96 -4.93
N LEU A 125 -12.04 -9.79 -4.43
CA LEU A 125 -11.14 -9.40 -3.35
C LEU A 125 -10.26 -8.21 -3.76
N TYR A 126 -9.69 -8.26 -4.97
CA TYR A 126 -8.86 -7.17 -5.51
C TYR A 126 -9.66 -5.87 -5.66
N ASP A 127 -10.87 -5.95 -6.23
CA ASP A 127 -11.74 -4.79 -6.47
C ASP A 127 -12.15 -4.08 -5.16
N VAL A 128 -12.29 -4.83 -4.06
CA VAL A 128 -12.57 -4.28 -2.71
C VAL A 128 -11.29 -3.76 -2.03
N TRP A 129 -10.18 -4.50 -2.17
CA TRP A 129 -8.92 -4.18 -1.52
C TRP A 129 -8.24 -2.93 -2.09
N LEU A 130 -8.14 -2.81 -3.43
CA LEU A 130 -7.33 -1.78 -4.05
C LEU A 130 -7.76 -0.34 -3.69
N PRO A 131 -9.06 0.05 -3.79
CA PRO A 131 -9.49 1.39 -3.41
C PRO A 131 -9.13 1.72 -1.96
N LYS A 132 -9.40 0.78 -1.05
CA LYS A 132 -9.10 0.93 0.37
C LYS A 132 -7.60 1.06 0.62
N TYR A 133 -6.78 0.22 -0.01
CA TYR A 133 -5.34 0.25 0.15
C TYR A 133 -4.71 1.55 -0.36
N ILE A 134 -5.22 2.09 -1.47
CA ILE A 134 -4.78 3.38 -2.02
C ILE A 134 -5.11 4.52 -1.05
N ASP A 135 -6.32 4.53 -0.51
CA ASP A 135 -6.81 5.55 0.43
C ASP A 135 -6.06 5.49 1.78
N ASP A 136 -6.04 4.32 2.42
CA ASP A 136 -5.38 4.10 3.72
C ASP A 136 -3.88 4.48 3.71
N ASN A 137 -3.21 4.38 2.55
CA ASN A 137 -1.79 4.67 2.40
C ASN A 137 -1.49 6.00 1.67
N ASN A 138 -2.50 6.82 1.38
CA ASN A 138 -2.37 8.08 0.64
C ASN A 138 -1.55 7.93 -0.67
N LEU A 139 -1.84 6.88 -1.45
CA LEU A 139 -1.12 6.59 -2.68
C LEU A 139 -1.73 7.34 -3.87
N ASP A 140 -0.88 7.72 -4.82
CA ASP A 140 -1.30 8.42 -6.03
C ASP A 140 -1.94 7.49 -7.08
N ASP A 141 -2.60 8.08 -8.08
CA ASP A 141 -3.23 7.36 -9.18
C ASP A 141 -2.23 6.56 -10.04
N ASN A 142 -0.96 6.97 -10.09
CA ASN A 142 0.07 6.20 -10.78
C ASN A 142 0.34 4.86 -10.10
N ARG A 143 0.26 4.83 -8.76
CA ARG A 143 0.39 3.59 -7.99
C ARG A 143 -0.80 2.67 -8.24
N ARG A 144 -2.03 3.22 -8.29
CA ARG A 144 -3.22 2.46 -8.68
C ARG A 144 -3.05 1.83 -10.06
N LYS A 145 -2.69 2.61 -11.07
CA LYS A 145 -2.44 2.13 -12.43
C LYS A 145 -1.35 1.05 -12.50
N ALA A 146 -0.33 1.15 -11.64
CA ALA A 146 0.71 0.13 -11.55
C ALA A 146 0.17 -1.20 -11.02
N TYR A 147 -0.66 -1.19 -9.98
CA TYR A 147 -1.32 -2.41 -9.49
C TYR A 147 -2.26 -3.01 -10.52
N ASP A 148 -3.08 -2.19 -11.19
CA ASP A 148 -3.99 -2.64 -12.25
C ASP A 148 -3.21 -3.30 -13.41
N ALA A 149 -2.07 -2.72 -13.81
CA ALA A 149 -1.22 -3.29 -14.86
C ALA A 149 -0.62 -4.65 -14.46
N ILE A 150 -0.27 -4.83 -13.17
CA ILE A 150 0.23 -6.09 -12.65
C ILE A 150 -0.92 -7.10 -12.53
N PHE A 151 -2.09 -6.68 -12.07
CA PHE A 151 -3.24 -7.56 -11.88
C PHE A 151 -3.73 -8.18 -13.18
N LYS A 152 -3.56 -7.52 -14.33
CA LYS A 152 -3.86 -8.10 -15.66
C LYS A 152 -3.16 -9.45 -15.91
N TYR A 153 -2.01 -9.70 -15.28
CA TYR A 153 -1.33 -10.98 -15.35
C TYR A 153 -1.98 -12.07 -14.49
N CYS A 154 -2.96 -11.69 -13.67
CA CYS A 154 -3.71 -12.60 -12.80
C CYS A 154 -5.03 -13.07 -13.42
N GLU A 155 -5.35 -12.69 -14.68
CA GLU A 155 -6.58 -13.05 -15.38
C GLU A 155 -6.96 -14.53 -15.26
N PRO A 156 -6.03 -15.50 -15.39
CA PRO A 156 -6.38 -16.93 -15.28
C PRO A 156 -6.98 -17.36 -13.95
N VAL A 157 -6.87 -16.55 -12.91
CA VAL A 157 -7.33 -16.87 -11.55
C VAL A 157 -8.42 -15.93 -11.04
N TYR A 158 -8.93 -15.03 -11.86
CA TYR A 158 -9.92 -14.03 -11.47
C TYR A 158 -11.17 -14.65 -10.81
N ASP A 159 -11.68 -15.74 -11.38
CA ASP A 159 -12.91 -16.39 -10.95
C ASP A 159 -12.69 -17.46 -9.86
N ILE A 160 -11.44 -17.70 -9.47
CA ILE A 160 -11.11 -18.65 -8.41
C ILE A 160 -11.44 -18.02 -7.05
N LYS A 161 -12.13 -18.78 -6.20
CA LYS A 161 -12.46 -18.35 -4.85
C LYS A 161 -11.20 -18.26 -3.99
N VAL A 162 -11.12 -17.21 -3.19
CA VAL A 162 -9.99 -16.97 -2.29
C VAL A 162 -9.76 -18.15 -1.35
N THR A 163 -10.83 -18.74 -0.83
CA THR A 163 -10.77 -19.91 0.08
C THR A 163 -10.27 -21.19 -0.59
N SER A 164 -10.39 -21.29 -1.92
CA SER A 164 -9.92 -22.43 -2.72
C SER A 164 -8.55 -22.22 -3.34
N PHE A 165 -7.96 -21.03 -3.17
CA PHE A 165 -6.72 -20.66 -3.82
C PHE A 165 -5.51 -21.09 -3.00
N MET A 166 -4.80 -22.10 -3.48
CA MET A 166 -3.69 -22.73 -2.75
C MET A 166 -2.32 -22.08 -3.04
N PRO A 167 -1.33 -22.21 -2.15
CA PRO A 167 0.02 -21.67 -2.35
C PRO A 167 0.68 -22.08 -3.67
N ALA A 168 0.55 -23.34 -4.06
CA ALA A 168 1.09 -23.85 -5.33
C ALA A 168 0.49 -23.15 -6.56
N MET A 169 -0.80 -22.81 -6.51
CA MET A 169 -1.47 -22.10 -7.60
C MET A 169 -0.92 -20.67 -7.78
N ILE A 170 -0.58 -20.00 -6.68
CA ILE A 170 0.04 -18.66 -6.73
C ILE A 170 1.44 -18.77 -7.34
N GLU A 171 2.21 -19.75 -6.91
CA GLU A 171 3.57 -19.98 -7.38
C GLU A 171 3.59 -20.29 -8.89
N ASP A 172 2.74 -21.20 -9.34
CA ASP A 172 2.63 -21.59 -10.74
C ASP A 172 2.11 -20.44 -11.61
N LEU A 173 1.12 -19.69 -11.14
CA LEU A 173 0.64 -18.49 -11.82
C LEU A 173 1.78 -17.50 -12.06
N ILE A 174 2.59 -17.19 -11.03
CA ILE A 174 3.65 -16.21 -11.15
C ILE A 174 4.79 -16.73 -12.04
N LYS A 175 5.18 -18.00 -11.91
CA LYS A 175 6.21 -18.61 -12.76
C LYS A 175 5.85 -18.53 -14.25
N ASN A 176 4.58 -18.81 -14.57
CA ASN A 176 4.07 -18.90 -15.94
C ASN A 176 3.27 -17.67 -16.37
N ALA A 177 3.39 -16.56 -15.66
CA ALA A 177 2.57 -15.37 -15.84
C ALA A 177 2.70 -14.78 -17.26
N TYR A 178 1.56 -14.48 -17.85
CA TYR A 178 1.44 -13.74 -19.11
C TYR A 178 0.16 -12.90 -19.07
N LYS A 179 0.10 -11.92 -19.96
CA LYS A 179 -1.15 -11.19 -20.27
C LYS A 179 -1.39 -11.19 -21.76
N THR A 180 -2.64 -10.99 -22.15
CA THR A 180 -2.98 -10.72 -23.56
C THR A 180 -2.74 -9.22 -23.85
N GLY A 181 -2.05 -8.92 -24.93
CA GLY A 181 -1.84 -7.54 -25.36
C GLY A 181 -3.15 -6.90 -25.81
N ASP A 182 -3.36 -5.64 -25.39
CA ASP A 182 -4.61 -4.91 -25.64
C ASP A 182 -4.50 -3.82 -26.71
N ARG A 183 -3.29 -3.50 -27.22
CA ARG A 183 -3.05 -2.38 -28.13
C ARG A 183 -1.91 -2.61 -29.13
N GLY A 184 -2.02 -1.94 -30.30
CA GLY A 184 -0.97 -1.86 -31.30
C GLY A 184 -0.52 -3.24 -31.83
N ASN A 185 0.76 -3.38 -32.13
CA ASN A 185 1.35 -4.61 -32.63
C ASN A 185 1.32 -5.79 -31.66
N GLU A 186 0.93 -5.57 -30.41
CA GLU A 186 0.83 -6.58 -29.37
C GLU A 186 -0.61 -7.06 -29.14
N ALA A 187 -1.60 -6.45 -29.79
CA ALA A 187 -3.01 -6.81 -29.66
C ALA A 187 -3.22 -8.30 -29.94
N GLY A 188 -3.85 -9.01 -28.99
CA GLY A 188 -4.11 -10.45 -29.08
C GLY A 188 -2.88 -11.37 -28.87
N LYS A 189 -1.68 -10.83 -28.71
CA LYS A 189 -0.48 -11.64 -28.46
C LYS A 189 -0.30 -11.95 -26.98
N ARG A 190 0.22 -13.14 -26.69
CA ARG A 190 0.60 -13.54 -25.33
C ARG A 190 1.93 -12.89 -24.95
N ILE A 191 1.91 -12.01 -23.96
CA ILE A 191 3.07 -11.28 -23.46
C ILE A 191 3.50 -11.88 -22.14
N ALA A 192 4.65 -12.55 -22.09
CA ALA A 192 5.19 -13.12 -20.86
C ALA A 192 5.58 -12.04 -19.84
N ALA A 193 5.41 -12.36 -18.55
CA ALA A 193 5.82 -11.48 -17.46
C ALA A 193 7.34 -11.43 -17.34
N THR A 194 7.89 -10.22 -17.24
CA THR A 194 9.30 -10.01 -16.90
C THR A 194 9.58 -10.39 -15.44
N SER A 195 10.84 -10.57 -15.07
CA SER A 195 11.25 -10.83 -13.68
C SER A 195 10.75 -9.74 -12.70
N THR A 196 10.74 -8.48 -13.14
CA THR A 196 10.18 -7.36 -12.36
C THR A 196 8.67 -7.52 -12.17
N VAL A 197 7.91 -7.89 -13.20
CA VAL A 197 6.47 -8.14 -13.09
C VAL A 197 6.20 -9.31 -12.15
N LYS A 198 6.91 -10.42 -12.28
CA LYS A 198 6.80 -11.59 -11.37
C LYS A 198 7.05 -11.22 -9.92
N SER A 199 8.08 -10.42 -9.65
CA SER A 199 8.37 -9.90 -8.29
C SER A 199 7.24 -9.01 -7.77
N ASN A 200 6.70 -8.14 -8.61
CA ASN A 200 5.58 -7.27 -8.24
C ASN A 200 4.26 -8.05 -8.04
N MET A 201 4.01 -9.12 -8.82
CA MET A 201 2.89 -10.04 -8.59
C MET A 201 3.01 -10.70 -7.21
N LYS A 202 4.22 -11.12 -6.82
CA LYS A 202 4.46 -11.68 -5.49
C LYS A 202 4.14 -10.68 -4.38
N ILE A 203 4.54 -9.42 -4.54
CA ILE A 203 4.21 -8.33 -3.60
C ILE A 203 2.70 -8.11 -3.56
N LEU A 204 2.04 -8.06 -4.72
CA LEU A 204 0.59 -7.89 -4.82
C LEU A 204 -0.16 -9.00 -4.07
N PHE A 205 0.20 -10.27 -4.30
CA PHE A 205 -0.43 -11.39 -3.60
C PHE A 205 -0.14 -11.38 -2.09
N ASN A 206 1.05 -10.96 -1.65
CA ASN A 206 1.32 -10.78 -0.22
C ASN A 206 0.34 -9.77 0.40
N LEU A 207 0.17 -8.60 -0.23
CA LEU A 207 -0.74 -7.56 0.27
C LEU A 207 -2.21 -7.99 0.22
N LEU A 208 -2.62 -8.65 -0.86
CA LEU A 208 -3.98 -9.11 -1.06
C LEU A 208 -4.37 -10.19 -0.04
N PHE A 209 -3.47 -11.14 0.24
CA PHE A 209 -3.70 -12.18 1.24
C PHE A 209 -3.51 -11.68 2.68
N ASP A 210 -2.68 -10.66 2.94
CA ASP A 210 -2.68 -9.98 4.25
C ASP A 210 -4.07 -9.35 4.52
N TYR A 211 -4.68 -8.75 3.50
CA TYR A 211 -6.03 -8.22 3.60
C TYR A 211 -7.08 -9.33 3.77
N ALA A 212 -6.95 -10.45 3.06
CA ALA A 212 -7.84 -11.60 3.21
C ALA A 212 -7.77 -12.21 4.63
N VAL A 213 -6.58 -12.28 5.24
CA VAL A 213 -6.39 -12.68 6.65
C VAL A 213 -7.01 -11.65 7.60
N PHE A 214 -6.76 -10.37 7.38
CA PHE A 214 -7.37 -9.29 8.17
C PHE A 214 -8.91 -9.36 8.12
N ARG A 215 -9.47 -9.69 6.96
CA ARG A 215 -10.92 -9.88 6.76
C ARG A 215 -11.42 -11.26 7.20
N ARG A 216 -10.54 -12.11 7.73
CA ARG A 216 -10.83 -13.50 8.17
C ARG A 216 -11.46 -14.37 7.06
N ILE A 217 -11.17 -14.08 5.79
CA ILE A 217 -11.56 -14.90 4.64
C ILE A 217 -10.73 -16.18 4.60
N VAL A 218 -9.44 -16.07 4.97
CA VAL A 218 -8.51 -17.19 5.13
C VAL A 218 -7.79 -17.06 6.47
N SER A 219 -7.26 -18.18 7.00
CA SER A 219 -6.52 -18.21 8.28
C SER A 219 -5.11 -17.65 8.15
N ASP A 220 -4.48 -17.86 6.99
CA ASP A 220 -3.05 -17.59 6.78
C ASP A 220 -2.80 -16.90 5.45
N ASN A 221 -1.70 -16.15 5.37
CA ASN A 221 -1.25 -15.59 4.11
C ASN A 221 -0.46 -16.62 3.30
N TYR A 222 -1.14 -17.29 2.39
CA TYR A 222 -0.56 -18.32 1.53
C TYR A 222 0.56 -17.80 0.63
N ALA A 223 0.52 -16.53 0.24
CA ALA A 223 1.57 -15.93 -0.58
C ALA A 223 2.90 -15.78 0.15
N ARG A 224 2.97 -15.85 1.48
CA ARG A 224 4.21 -15.77 2.27
C ARG A 224 4.92 -17.12 2.44
N THR A 225 4.28 -18.24 2.10
CA THR A 225 4.81 -19.59 2.33
C THR A 225 5.91 -20.02 1.35
N PHE A 226 6.13 -19.28 0.27
CA PHE A 226 7.14 -19.58 -0.74
C PHE A 226 7.89 -18.33 -1.20
N THR A 227 9.04 -18.51 -1.82
CA THR A 227 9.85 -17.43 -2.41
C THR A 227 9.98 -17.64 -3.91
N ILE A 228 9.95 -16.54 -4.68
CA ILE A 228 10.19 -16.58 -6.12
C ILE A 228 11.61 -16.09 -6.38
N ASN A 229 12.43 -16.96 -6.93
CA ASN A 229 13.80 -16.62 -7.28
C ASN A 229 13.84 -16.08 -8.73
N THR A 230 13.67 -14.75 -8.85
CA THR A 230 13.72 -14.03 -10.14
C THR A 230 15.13 -13.58 -10.52
N SER A 231 16.11 -13.80 -9.64
CA SER A 231 17.45 -13.22 -9.76
C SER A 231 18.28 -13.77 -10.94
N LYS A 232 17.96 -14.97 -11.44
CA LYS A 232 18.67 -15.56 -12.60
C LYS A 232 18.26 -14.94 -13.93
N GLU A 233 16.98 -14.55 -14.08
CA GLU A 233 16.47 -13.93 -15.32
C GLU A 233 16.79 -12.43 -15.40
N SER A 234 16.92 -11.74 -14.27
CA SER A 234 17.15 -10.29 -14.23
C SER A 234 18.60 -9.89 -14.51
N LYS A 235 19.56 -10.81 -14.34
CA LYS A 235 20.99 -10.50 -14.56
C LYS A 235 21.37 -10.28 -16.03
N GLN A 236 20.55 -10.74 -16.96
CA GLN A 236 20.85 -10.60 -18.40
C GLN A 236 20.33 -9.32 -19.06
N THR A 237 19.43 -8.57 -18.41
CA THR A 237 18.75 -7.42 -19.06
C THR A 237 18.80 -6.11 -18.27
N SER A 238 19.23 -6.12 -17.01
CA SER A 238 19.37 -4.88 -16.24
C SER A 238 20.71 -4.22 -16.55
N ARG A 239 20.69 -3.07 -17.25
CA ARG A 239 21.81 -2.14 -17.23
C ARG A 239 22.11 -1.82 -15.78
N VAL A 240 23.20 -2.34 -15.26
CA VAL A 240 23.74 -1.93 -13.96
C VAL A 240 24.29 -0.53 -14.18
N GLY A 241 23.71 0.47 -13.51
CA GLY A 241 24.26 1.82 -13.55
C GLY A 241 25.72 1.81 -13.10
N ARG A 242 26.57 2.53 -13.79
CA ARG A 242 28.00 2.64 -13.51
C ARG A 242 28.40 4.11 -13.27
N PRO A 243 29.36 4.39 -12.39
CA PRO A 243 29.88 5.75 -12.26
C PRO A 243 30.59 6.15 -13.56
N TYR A 244 30.58 7.46 -13.86
CA TYR A 244 31.44 8.02 -14.89
C TYR A 244 32.90 7.82 -14.49
N THR A 245 33.75 7.47 -15.48
CA THR A 245 35.21 7.38 -15.28
C THR A 245 35.81 8.79 -15.17
N ASN A 246 37.07 8.90 -14.78
CA ASN A 246 37.74 10.20 -14.73
C ASN A 246 37.82 10.84 -16.14
N GLU A 247 38.05 10.01 -17.17
CA GLU A 247 38.11 10.43 -18.58
C GLU A 247 36.73 10.91 -19.07
N GLU A 248 35.68 10.20 -18.75
CA GLU A 248 34.31 10.61 -19.09
C GLU A 248 33.91 11.89 -18.34
N LEU A 249 34.29 12.03 -17.06
CA LEU A 249 34.08 13.28 -16.32
C LEU A 249 34.84 14.46 -16.93
N ALA A 250 36.08 14.26 -17.39
CA ALA A 250 36.84 15.30 -18.09
C ALA A 250 36.10 15.74 -19.37
N ILE A 251 35.62 14.81 -20.17
CA ILE A 251 34.82 15.12 -21.37
C ILE A 251 33.57 15.92 -20.99
N LEU A 252 32.85 15.55 -19.92
CA LEU A 252 31.67 16.31 -19.46
C LEU A 252 32.07 17.72 -19.05
N TRP A 253 33.20 17.92 -18.33
CA TRP A 253 33.70 19.21 -17.92
C TRP A 253 34.12 20.10 -19.10
N ASP A 254 34.70 19.52 -20.15
CA ASP A 254 35.07 20.23 -21.40
C ASP A 254 33.84 20.70 -22.19
N ASN A 255 32.66 20.14 -21.89
CA ASN A 255 31.39 20.45 -22.55
C ASN A 255 30.38 21.17 -21.66
N ILE A 256 30.83 21.84 -20.60
CA ILE A 256 29.97 22.69 -19.76
C ILE A 256 29.30 23.80 -20.58
N GLY A 257 28.07 24.15 -20.21
CA GLY A 257 27.25 25.10 -20.94
C GLY A 257 26.07 24.45 -21.64
N ASP A 258 26.14 23.15 -21.91
CA ASP A 258 24.94 22.36 -22.26
C ASP A 258 24.16 22.00 -21.00
N ILE A 259 22.89 22.35 -20.96
CA ILE A 259 22.03 22.20 -19.75
C ILE A 259 22.00 20.75 -19.24
N PHE A 260 22.04 19.75 -20.12
CA PHE A 260 21.96 18.33 -19.74
C PHE A 260 23.29 17.85 -19.14
N ILE A 261 24.39 18.31 -19.69
CA ILE A 261 25.74 18.07 -19.17
C ILE A 261 25.90 18.77 -17.81
N ASP A 262 25.53 20.04 -17.71
CA ASP A 262 25.61 20.83 -16.48
C ASP A 262 24.81 20.19 -15.35
N MET A 263 23.58 19.71 -15.63
CA MET A 263 22.75 18.98 -14.65
C MET A 263 23.43 17.69 -14.20
N THR A 264 24.06 16.95 -15.11
CA THR A 264 24.76 15.70 -14.81
C THR A 264 26.00 15.97 -13.95
N ILE A 265 26.77 17.00 -14.26
CA ILE A 265 27.93 17.44 -13.43
C ILE A 265 27.44 17.83 -12.04
N VAL A 266 26.40 18.65 -11.92
CA VAL A 266 25.82 19.00 -10.61
C VAL A 266 25.41 17.75 -9.84
N GLN A 267 24.83 16.75 -10.49
CA GLN A 267 24.47 15.48 -9.86
C GLN A 267 25.70 14.71 -9.37
N CYS A 268 26.80 14.71 -10.13
CA CYS A 268 28.06 14.07 -9.74
C CYS A 268 28.69 14.68 -8.49
N TYR A 269 28.45 15.97 -8.20
CA TYR A 269 29.01 16.69 -7.05
C TYR A 269 27.99 16.98 -5.93
N SER A 270 26.78 16.44 -6.02
CA SER A 270 25.73 16.66 -5.00
C SER A 270 25.04 15.37 -4.55
N GLY A 271 25.13 14.35 -5.37
CA GLY A 271 24.41 13.07 -5.11
C GLY A 271 22.89 13.16 -5.18
N TRP A 272 22.32 14.23 -5.76
CA TRP A 272 20.88 14.35 -6.00
C TRP A 272 20.35 13.21 -6.90
N ARG A 273 19.09 12.80 -6.68
CA ARG A 273 18.41 11.94 -7.67
C ARG A 273 18.12 12.75 -8.93
N PRO A 274 18.05 12.13 -10.12
CA PRO A 274 17.76 12.84 -11.37
C PRO A 274 16.57 13.78 -11.26
N GLY A 275 15.47 13.27 -10.73
CA GLY A 275 14.28 14.05 -10.55
C GLY A 275 14.41 15.22 -9.57
N GLU A 276 15.25 15.09 -8.56
CA GLU A 276 15.49 16.16 -7.61
C GLU A 276 16.29 17.30 -8.24
N VAL A 277 17.25 17.00 -9.12
CA VAL A 277 17.97 18.02 -9.90
C VAL A 277 17.05 18.74 -10.87
N ILE A 278 16.21 17.98 -11.60
CA ILE A 278 15.27 18.54 -12.59
C ILE A 278 14.27 19.50 -11.93
N THR A 279 13.82 19.18 -10.72
CA THR A 279 12.79 19.95 -10.00
C THR A 279 13.36 20.92 -8.97
N LEU A 280 14.66 21.16 -8.97
CA LEU A 280 15.29 22.06 -8.02
C LEU A 280 14.78 23.50 -8.23
N SER A 281 14.13 24.05 -7.20
CA SER A 281 13.56 25.40 -7.25
C SER A 281 14.63 26.45 -7.00
N VAL A 282 14.54 27.58 -7.70
CA VAL A 282 15.38 28.76 -7.46
C VAL A 282 15.26 29.24 -6.01
N ASN A 283 14.04 29.20 -5.45
CA ASN A 283 13.78 29.62 -4.07
C ASN A 283 14.47 28.74 -3.01
N ASN A 284 14.95 27.57 -3.41
CA ASN A 284 15.63 26.64 -2.53
C ASN A 284 17.16 26.72 -2.62
N ILE A 285 17.69 27.73 -3.33
CA ILE A 285 19.14 27.99 -3.47
C ILE A 285 19.52 29.14 -2.55
N ASP A 286 20.49 28.90 -1.68
CA ASP A 286 21.14 29.92 -0.87
C ASP A 286 22.61 30.04 -1.32
N LEU A 287 22.88 31.00 -2.20
CA LEU A 287 24.22 31.23 -2.72
C LEU A 287 25.17 31.77 -1.64
N LYS A 288 24.66 32.52 -0.64
CA LYS A 288 25.46 33.06 0.46
C LYS A 288 26.01 31.94 1.34
N ASN A 289 25.14 31.00 1.71
CA ASN A 289 25.51 29.85 2.53
C ASN A 289 25.94 28.64 1.69
N ARG A 290 25.98 28.77 0.36
CA ARG A 290 26.37 27.73 -0.57
C ARG A 290 25.60 26.43 -0.29
N THR A 291 24.27 26.51 -0.27
CA THR A 291 23.39 25.36 -0.03
C THR A 291 22.24 25.34 -0.99
N TYR A 292 21.71 24.13 -1.23
CA TYR A 292 20.42 23.97 -1.82
C TYR A 292 19.56 22.99 -1.00
N THR A 293 18.27 23.29 -0.88
CA THR A 293 17.30 22.50 -0.15
C THR A 293 16.38 21.76 -1.13
N GLY A 294 16.10 20.51 -0.89
CA GLY A 294 15.23 19.76 -1.79
C GLY A 294 15.02 18.31 -1.37
N GLY A 295 14.54 17.53 -2.32
CA GLY A 295 14.18 16.13 -2.12
C GLY A 295 12.68 15.89 -2.12
N ILE A 296 12.23 14.88 -2.86
CA ILE A 296 10.79 14.66 -3.14
C ILE A 296 10.34 13.23 -2.91
N LYS A 297 11.24 12.25 -2.67
CA LYS A 297 10.86 10.85 -2.83
C LYS A 297 10.83 10.02 -1.55
N THR A 298 11.58 10.38 -0.54
CA THR A 298 11.69 9.59 0.69
C THR A 298 11.64 10.50 1.90
N GLU A 299 11.08 10.04 3.01
CA GLU A 299 10.99 10.79 4.26
C GLU A 299 12.34 11.37 4.68
N ASN A 300 13.43 10.60 4.61
CA ASN A 300 14.79 11.08 4.90
C ASN A 300 15.41 11.97 3.80
N GLY A 301 14.77 12.08 2.66
CA GLY A 301 15.22 12.88 1.52
C GLY A 301 14.49 14.20 1.37
N ILE A 302 13.27 14.32 1.89
CA ILE A 302 12.43 15.52 1.76
C ILE A 302 13.06 16.67 2.55
N ASN A 303 13.13 17.85 1.92
CA ASN A 303 13.67 19.09 2.51
C ASN A 303 15.10 18.97 3.09
N ARG A 304 15.91 18.02 2.58
CA ARG A 304 17.30 17.95 3.02
C ARG A 304 18.12 19.12 2.49
N ILE A 305 18.98 19.62 3.34
CA ILE A 305 19.94 20.66 2.97
C ILE A 305 21.22 19.97 2.50
N VAL A 306 21.70 20.33 1.31
CA VAL A 306 22.92 19.80 0.71
C VAL A 306 23.85 20.97 0.42
N PRO A 307 25.13 20.92 0.82
CA PRO A 307 26.10 21.98 0.49
C PRO A 307 26.40 21.94 -1.02
N ILE A 308 26.61 23.11 -1.59
CA ILE A 308 27.05 23.30 -2.98
C ILE A 308 28.57 23.18 -3.01
N HIS A 309 29.08 22.17 -3.69
CA HIS A 309 30.49 21.97 -3.91
C HIS A 309 31.08 23.14 -4.72
N SER A 310 32.30 23.61 -4.38
CA SER A 310 32.95 24.77 -5.02
C SER A 310 33.06 24.64 -6.54
N LYS A 311 33.38 23.46 -7.06
CA LYS A 311 33.49 23.21 -8.50
C LYS A 311 32.19 23.46 -9.28
N VAL A 312 31.02 23.16 -8.71
CA VAL A 312 29.72 23.33 -9.40
C VAL A 312 29.03 24.63 -9.03
N LEU A 313 29.57 25.40 -8.09
CA LEU A 313 29.01 26.69 -7.70
C LEU A 313 28.84 27.66 -8.90
N PRO A 314 29.83 27.80 -9.83
CA PRO A 314 29.66 28.67 -10.99
C PRO A 314 28.52 28.24 -11.90
N ILE A 315 28.30 26.94 -12.06
CA ILE A 315 27.18 26.38 -12.85
C ILE A 315 25.86 26.77 -12.18
N ILE A 316 25.75 26.52 -10.87
CA ILE A 316 24.55 26.86 -10.11
C ILE A 316 24.24 28.36 -10.17
N GLN A 317 25.27 29.22 -10.00
CA GLN A 317 25.14 30.67 -10.03
C GLN A 317 24.67 31.17 -11.40
N LYS A 318 25.22 30.63 -12.50
CA LYS A 318 24.77 30.91 -13.86
C LYS A 318 23.27 30.68 -14.02
N TYR A 319 22.80 29.46 -13.75
CA TYR A 319 21.41 29.10 -13.90
C TYR A 319 20.46 29.79 -12.91
N TYR A 320 20.97 30.13 -11.71
CA TYR A 320 20.23 30.92 -10.73
C TYR A 320 19.97 32.35 -11.25
N ASN A 321 20.99 33.02 -11.80
CA ASN A 321 20.83 34.34 -12.38
C ASN A 321 19.90 34.32 -13.59
N GLU A 322 20.12 33.42 -14.55
CA GLU A 322 19.27 33.23 -15.72
C GLU A 322 17.81 32.97 -15.34
N ALA A 323 17.56 32.18 -14.29
CA ALA A 323 16.22 31.87 -13.85
C ALA A 323 15.51 33.08 -13.22
N ASN A 324 16.24 33.86 -12.41
CA ASN A 324 15.72 35.10 -11.81
C ASN A 324 15.42 36.16 -12.86
N ASP A 325 16.33 36.37 -13.84
CA ASP A 325 16.17 37.36 -14.91
C ASP A 325 14.86 37.13 -15.73
N VAL A 326 14.47 35.89 -15.90
CA VAL A 326 13.24 35.52 -16.66
C VAL A 326 12.06 35.13 -15.77
N GLY A 327 12.19 35.20 -14.44
CA GLY A 327 11.15 34.83 -13.48
C GLY A 327 10.77 33.33 -13.54
N ARG A 328 11.74 32.46 -13.75
CA ARG A 328 11.53 31.01 -13.84
C ARG A 328 11.63 30.36 -12.45
N PRO A 329 10.67 29.52 -12.05
CA PRO A 329 10.66 28.90 -10.70
C PRO A 329 11.69 27.76 -10.54
N MET A 330 12.10 27.11 -11.63
CA MET A 330 13.05 25.99 -11.63
C MET A 330 14.46 26.47 -12.03
N LEU A 331 15.48 25.98 -11.33
CA LEU A 331 16.87 26.30 -11.64
C LEU A 331 17.23 25.93 -13.07
N PHE A 332 17.04 24.66 -13.41
CA PHE A 332 17.27 24.13 -14.75
C PHE A 332 15.97 24.08 -15.54
N GLY A 333 15.72 25.01 -16.41
CA GLY A 333 14.50 25.02 -17.22
C GLY A 333 14.71 25.85 -18.48
N ARG A 334 14.10 25.39 -19.59
CA ARG A 334 14.15 26.08 -20.89
C ARG A 334 12.95 26.97 -21.10
N THR A 335 12.51 27.87 -20.29
CA THR A 335 11.32 28.75 -20.49
C THR A 335 10.05 28.36 -19.74
N LYS A 336 9.08 29.28 -19.72
CA LYS A 336 7.76 29.18 -19.07
C LYS A 336 6.89 27.96 -19.48
N GLN A 337 7.35 27.10 -20.38
CA GLN A 337 6.54 26.06 -21.04
C GLN A 337 6.70 24.63 -20.46
N PHE A 338 7.40 24.42 -19.36
CA PHE A 338 7.42 23.09 -18.73
C PHE A 338 6.13 22.87 -17.90
N HIS A 339 4.99 22.80 -18.57
CA HIS A 339 3.71 22.36 -18.00
C HIS A 339 3.48 20.86 -18.09
N GLY A 340 4.55 20.06 -18.20
CA GLY A 340 4.46 18.59 -18.25
C GLY A 340 4.49 17.94 -16.88
N SER A 341 3.93 16.73 -16.78
CA SER A 341 4.13 15.90 -15.59
C SER A 341 5.63 15.65 -15.37
N TYR A 342 6.04 15.49 -14.10
CA TYR A 342 7.40 15.12 -13.70
C TYR A 342 8.02 14.01 -14.57
N ARG A 343 7.25 12.96 -14.89
CA ARG A 343 7.69 11.85 -15.73
C ARG A 343 8.00 12.26 -17.18
N TYR A 344 7.26 13.23 -17.74
CA TYR A 344 7.53 13.75 -19.07
C TYR A 344 8.86 14.51 -19.10
N ILE A 345 9.12 15.33 -18.08
CA ILE A 345 10.35 16.10 -17.94
C ILE A 345 11.55 15.15 -17.77
N GLU A 346 11.43 14.11 -16.94
CA GLU A 346 12.46 13.11 -16.72
C GLU A 346 12.76 12.30 -18.00
N ASN A 347 11.77 11.92 -18.75
CA ASN A 347 11.97 11.20 -20.02
C ASN A 347 12.61 12.08 -21.09
N SER A 348 12.22 13.34 -21.17
CA SER A 348 12.85 14.32 -22.09
C SER A 348 14.32 14.54 -21.72
N PHE A 349 14.62 14.71 -20.43
CA PHE A 349 15.98 14.82 -19.95
C PHE A 349 16.82 13.58 -20.29
N ARG A 350 16.28 12.39 -20.02
CA ARG A 350 16.94 11.12 -20.37
C ARG A 350 17.32 11.05 -21.85
N HIS A 351 16.35 11.30 -22.73
CA HIS A 351 16.57 11.22 -24.17
C HIS A 351 17.64 12.22 -24.65
N SER A 352 17.55 13.46 -24.17
CA SER A 352 18.48 14.51 -24.57
C SER A 352 19.89 14.26 -24.02
N LEU A 353 20.03 13.82 -22.76
CA LEU A 353 21.32 13.48 -22.17
C LEU A 353 21.99 12.32 -22.92
N LEU A 354 21.28 11.22 -23.15
CA LEU A 354 21.85 10.04 -23.82
C LEU A 354 22.31 10.37 -25.25
N LYS A 355 21.52 11.20 -25.97
CA LYS A 355 21.92 11.68 -27.29
C LYS A 355 23.21 12.51 -27.22
N LYS A 356 23.30 13.41 -26.24
CA LYS A 356 24.46 14.25 -26.06
C LYS A 356 25.71 13.48 -25.68
N GLU A 357 25.57 12.50 -24.79
CA GLU A 357 26.66 11.60 -24.42
C GLU A 357 27.15 10.77 -25.63
N GLU A 358 26.26 10.27 -26.46
CA GLU A 358 26.61 9.54 -27.67
C GLU A 358 27.40 10.43 -28.64
N GLU A 359 27.00 11.71 -28.82
CA GLU A 359 27.74 12.71 -29.63
C GLU A 359 29.16 12.93 -29.08
N LEU A 360 29.36 12.78 -27.77
CA LEU A 360 30.66 12.93 -27.09
C LEU A 360 31.47 11.63 -26.98
N GLY A 361 30.97 10.53 -27.56
CA GLY A 361 31.61 9.22 -27.47
C GLY A 361 31.43 8.52 -26.12
N ILE A 362 30.57 9.04 -25.25
CA ILE A 362 30.22 8.45 -23.97
C ILE A 362 28.95 7.57 -24.19
N SER A 363 28.96 6.35 -23.70
CA SER A 363 27.82 5.46 -23.91
C SER A 363 27.55 4.57 -22.72
N GLY A 364 26.30 4.03 -22.65
CA GLY A 364 25.92 3.03 -21.66
C GLY A 364 25.52 3.56 -20.30
N HIS A 365 25.40 4.87 -20.12
CA HIS A 365 24.94 5.50 -18.89
C HIS A 365 23.42 5.54 -18.75
N VAL A 366 22.98 5.75 -17.52
CA VAL A 366 21.58 6.01 -17.15
C VAL A 366 21.53 7.25 -16.26
N LEU A 367 20.36 7.88 -16.15
CA LEU A 367 20.19 9.13 -15.38
C LEU A 367 20.68 9.06 -13.92
N HIS A 368 20.77 7.89 -13.32
CA HIS A 368 21.22 7.70 -11.95
C HIS A 368 22.77 7.68 -11.82
N ASP A 369 23.48 7.61 -12.95
CA ASP A 369 24.93 7.40 -12.92
C ASP A 369 25.71 8.60 -12.38
N GLY A 370 25.22 9.83 -12.57
CA GLY A 370 25.78 10.99 -11.87
C GLY A 370 25.74 10.83 -10.33
N ARG A 371 24.63 10.29 -9.80
CA ARG A 371 24.55 9.99 -8.37
C ARG A 371 25.40 8.78 -7.96
N HIS A 372 25.56 7.77 -8.80
CA HIS A 372 26.51 6.68 -8.57
C HIS A 372 27.94 7.19 -8.55
N THR A 373 28.28 8.14 -9.43
CA THR A 373 29.58 8.84 -9.48
C THR A 373 29.84 9.58 -8.18
N PHE A 374 28.90 10.39 -7.70
CA PHE A 374 29.02 11.03 -6.39
C PHE A 374 29.31 10.00 -5.28
N SER A 375 28.54 8.92 -5.20
CA SER A 375 28.74 7.90 -4.16
C SER A 375 30.11 7.24 -4.24
N THR A 376 30.64 7.04 -5.46
CA THR A 376 31.96 6.44 -5.70
C THR A 376 33.07 7.43 -5.33
N MET A 377 32.97 8.68 -5.78
CA MET A 377 33.91 9.74 -5.41
C MET A 377 33.91 9.99 -3.90
N ALA A 378 32.75 10.05 -3.27
CA ALA A 378 32.63 10.24 -1.84
C ALA A 378 33.39 9.15 -1.05
N LYS A 379 33.32 7.91 -1.49
CA LYS A 379 34.10 6.82 -0.89
C LYS A 379 35.61 6.96 -1.18
N LYS A 380 35.93 7.23 -2.45
CA LYS A 380 37.33 7.38 -2.88
C LYS A 380 38.07 8.50 -2.13
N TYR A 381 37.41 9.63 -1.90
CA TYR A 381 37.97 10.79 -1.23
C TYR A 381 37.72 10.85 0.28
N GLY A 382 37.21 9.76 0.88
CA GLY A 382 37.08 9.61 2.32
C GLY A 382 36.06 10.54 2.98
N ILE A 383 34.95 10.84 2.25
CA ILE A 383 33.82 11.53 2.87
C ILE A 383 33.21 10.62 3.96
N ASN A 384 32.96 11.20 5.12
CA ASN A 384 32.35 10.51 6.22
C ASN A 384 31.05 9.82 5.77
N GLU A 385 30.83 8.56 6.17
CA GLU A 385 29.70 7.77 5.71
C GLU A 385 28.34 8.36 6.11
N PHE A 386 28.25 8.96 7.30
CA PHE A 386 27.05 9.65 7.76
C PHE A 386 26.78 10.89 6.86
N ALA A 387 27.81 11.72 6.57
CA ALA A 387 27.68 12.85 5.67
C ALA A 387 27.19 12.40 4.29
N ARG A 388 27.81 11.38 3.71
CA ARG A 388 27.42 10.81 2.42
C ARG A 388 25.96 10.34 2.42
N LYS A 389 25.53 9.61 3.46
CA LYS A 389 24.14 9.15 3.58
C LYS A 389 23.15 10.31 3.70
N LYS A 390 23.46 11.33 4.51
CA LYS A 390 22.63 12.54 4.69
C LYS A 390 22.53 13.35 3.40
N ILE A 391 23.65 13.66 2.76
CA ILE A 391 23.70 14.38 1.47
C ILE A 391 22.86 13.63 0.42
N MET A 392 22.99 12.32 0.33
CA MET A 392 22.22 11.51 -0.61
C MET A 392 20.76 11.29 -0.21
N GLY A 393 20.35 11.57 1.01
CA GLY A 393 19.00 11.29 1.52
C GLY A 393 18.72 9.78 1.63
N HIS A 394 19.70 9.01 2.12
CA HIS A 394 19.54 7.61 2.47
C HIS A 394 19.05 7.46 3.91
N ALA A 395 18.28 6.40 4.16
CA ALA A 395 17.89 6.04 5.52
C ALA A 395 19.13 5.66 6.35
N ILE A 396 19.23 6.21 7.55
CA ILE A 396 20.26 5.88 8.53
C ILE A 396 19.65 4.93 9.54
N LYS A 397 20.05 3.66 9.48
CA LYS A 397 19.51 2.59 10.31
C LYS A 397 20.15 2.50 11.69
N ASP A 398 21.39 2.99 11.84
CA ASP A 398 22.14 2.92 13.08
C ASP A 398 21.66 3.98 14.08
N LEU A 399 21.36 3.52 15.32
CA LEU A 399 20.95 4.39 16.41
C LEU A 399 22.08 5.38 16.80
N THR A 400 23.32 4.93 16.69
CA THR A 400 24.53 5.72 17.01
C THR A 400 24.67 6.89 16.03
N ASP A 401 24.37 6.67 14.76
CA ASP A 401 24.38 7.70 13.73
C ASP A 401 23.29 8.78 13.93
N ARG A 402 22.23 8.49 14.71
CA ARG A 402 21.21 9.48 15.08
C ARG A 402 21.74 10.53 16.05
N VAL A 403 22.77 10.20 16.82
CA VAL A 403 23.42 11.14 17.79
C VAL A 403 24.13 12.28 17.07
N TYR A 404 24.54 12.10 15.81
CA TYR A 404 25.15 13.14 14.96
C TYR A 404 24.11 14.10 14.34
N THR A 405 22.90 14.15 14.85
CA THR A 405 21.80 14.99 14.34
C THR A 405 22.10 16.50 14.40
N HIS A 406 23.16 16.93 15.08
CA HIS A 406 23.52 18.32 15.30
C HIS A 406 24.76 18.80 14.52
N MET A 407 25.25 18.03 13.54
CA MET A 407 26.32 18.52 12.66
C MET A 407 25.80 19.69 11.84
N ASP A 408 26.52 20.79 11.88
CA ASP A 408 26.19 21.98 11.14
C ASP A 408 26.48 21.87 9.63
N ILE A 409 25.97 22.79 8.87
CA ILE A 409 26.13 22.78 7.40
C ILE A 409 27.59 23.00 6.99
N GLU A 410 28.40 23.63 7.84
CA GLU A 410 29.80 23.86 7.57
C GLU A 410 30.60 22.55 7.62
N TRP A 411 30.29 21.68 8.56
CA TRP A 411 30.87 20.34 8.60
C TRP A 411 30.53 19.54 7.34
N PHE A 412 29.25 19.55 6.89
CA PHE A 412 28.88 18.90 5.64
C PHE A 412 29.58 19.51 4.41
N ARG A 413 29.80 20.82 4.42
CA ARG A 413 30.57 21.52 3.37
C ARG A 413 32.02 21.04 3.33
N ASN A 414 32.67 20.96 4.48
CA ASN A 414 34.02 20.45 4.57
C ASN A 414 34.14 19.01 4.11
N GLU A 415 33.12 18.20 4.36
CA GLU A 415 33.07 16.83 3.88
C GLU A 415 32.92 16.76 2.35
N ILE A 416 32.01 17.51 1.74
CA ILE A 416 31.79 17.43 0.28
C ILE A 416 32.98 18.01 -0.52
N GLU A 417 33.65 19.01 0.01
CA GLU A 417 34.84 19.63 -0.62
C GLU A 417 36.06 18.69 -0.67
N LYS A 418 36.07 17.56 -0.01
CA LYS A 418 37.09 16.52 -0.16
C LYS A 418 37.14 15.91 -1.57
N ILE A 419 36.06 16.04 -2.34
CA ILE A 419 36.02 15.58 -3.74
C ILE A 419 36.89 16.54 -4.57
N LEU A 420 37.96 16.02 -5.16
CA LEU A 420 38.89 16.81 -5.97
C LEU A 420 38.41 17.01 -7.41
#